data_0378d5d7b6b5fa7dc7235059f82a00e8
#
_entry.id   0378d5d7b6b5fa7dc7235059f82a00e8
#
_cell.length_a   1.000
_cell.length_b   1.000
_cell.length_c   1.000
_cell.angle_alpha   90.00
_cell.angle_beta   90.00
_cell.angle_gamma   90.00
#
_symmetry.space_group_name_H-M   'P 1'
#
loop_
_entity.id
_entity.type
_entity.pdbx_description
1 polymer ?
#
loop_
_entity_poly.entity_id
_entity_poly.type
_entity_poly.pdbx_seq_one_letter_code
_entity_poly.pdbx_strand_id
1 'polypeptide(L)'
;MNDLMEKLKKLLPTGNSPVLLLSIATGFIVAFLIAGFETLTDDLLLAEISSRPLWQIALAPGVGLLLAVSIIHFFGKNSGAGTSDEFVKAFHERKPRLPLRDLPVKLLAGAATIGLGGSLGLEGPSIYAGATTGITLSERFKNWLRREDIQVLLTAGAAAGVAAVFKAPATGVLFALEAPYRDDVNRRALLPSLFAAATSYVTYINLVGTKPVVPFLNDPEYRIGIDLKSVQVGSGESMAWFDASKLAELFTGVETGDLFGALLLGVLAGLGGRSMAWLVRWSKTQSRKTSFVPRVFMGGLLLAALAISADAAFGSPLTIGPGIEAMEWVVSPENGLGLIALLFGLRISATLVTLAAGGVGGLFIPLAAQGVILGQFTGELIGSDRPGLYLSLIHI
;
A
#
# COMPACT_ATOMS: atom_id res chain seq x y z
N MET A 1 -23.74 -24.57 16.24
CA MET A 1 -22.94 -24.18 15.04
C MET A 1 -23.50 -24.80 13.77
N ASN A 2 -23.79 -26.12 13.72
CA ASN A 2 -24.38 -26.78 12.54
C ASN A 2 -25.79 -26.26 12.20
N ASP A 3 -26.66 -26.01 13.21
CA ASP A 3 -28.03 -25.48 13.00
C ASP A 3 -28.04 -24.06 12.44
N LEU A 4 -27.13 -23.19 12.90
CA LEU A 4 -26.94 -21.84 12.36
C LEU A 4 -26.50 -21.89 10.88
N MET A 5 -25.60 -22.82 10.55
CA MET A 5 -25.13 -22.99 9.18
C MET A 5 -26.19 -23.56 8.24
N GLU A 6 -27.07 -24.43 8.74
CA GLU A 6 -28.23 -24.89 7.93
C GLU A 6 -29.24 -23.78 7.68
N LYS A 7 -29.51 -22.93 8.66
CA LYS A 7 -30.35 -21.74 8.49
C LYS A 7 -29.75 -20.74 7.50
N LEU A 8 -28.43 -20.50 7.56
CA LEU A 8 -27.72 -19.63 6.64
C LEU A 8 -27.66 -20.21 5.21
N LYS A 9 -27.51 -21.52 5.04
CA LYS A 9 -27.63 -22.19 3.73
C LYS A 9 -29.00 -22.01 3.08
N LYS A 10 -30.04 -21.91 3.88
CA LYS A 10 -31.42 -21.65 3.36
C LYS A 10 -31.68 -20.19 2.97
N LEU A 11 -30.92 -19.26 3.60
CA LEU A 11 -31.04 -17.81 3.34
C LEU A 11 -30.18 -17.35 2.15
N LEU A 12 -29.12 -18.07 1.82
CA LEU A 12 -28.23 -17.73 0.72
C LEU A 12 -28.44 -18.73 -0.44
N PRO A 13 -29.11 -18.32 -1.53
CA PRO A 13 -29.51 -19.22 -2.60
C PRO A 13 -28.39 -19.75 -3.50
N THR A 14 -27.13 -19.47 -3.20
CA THR A 14 -25.97 -19.92 -3.97
C THR A 14 -25.19 -21.00 -3.23
N GLY A 15 -24.74 -22.04 -3.92
CA GLY A 15 -23.91 -23.12 -3.38
C GLY A 15 -22.54 -22.64 -2.81
N ASN A 16 -22.28 -21.32 -2.80
CA ASN A 16 -21.07 -20.66 -2.28
C ASN A 16 -21.27 -20.04 -0.89
N SER A 17 -22.38 -20.29 -0.20
CA SER A 17 -22.68 -19.67 1.10
C SER A 17 -21.58 -19.80 2.17
N PRO A 18 -20.88 -20.95 2.34
CA PRO A 18 -19.81 -21.05 3.31
C PRO A 18 -18.61 -20.14 3.00
N VAL A 19 -18.25 -20.01 1.71
CA VAL A 19 -17.13 -19.14 1.26
C VAL A 19 -17.45 -17.68 1.55
N LEU A 20 -18.67 -17.21 1.26
CA LEU A 20 -19.07 -15.83 1.52
C LEU A 20 -19.07 -15.49 3.01
N LEU A 21 -19.58 -16.39 3.85
CA LEU A 21 -19.56 -16.20 5.30
C LEU A 21 -18.13 -16.13 5.85
N LEU A 22 -17.25 -17.03 5.39
CA LEU A 22 -15.84 -17.00 5.79
C LEU A 22 -15.12 -15.76 5.24
N SER A 23 -15.54 -15.25 4.07
CA SER A 23 -14.99 -13.99 3.54
C SER A 23 -15.37 -12.78 4.41
N ILE A 24 -16.63 -12.70 4.87
CA ILE A 24 -17.09 -11.69 5.83
C ILE A 24 -16.29 -11.80 7.13
N ALA A 25 -16.16 -13.01 7.69
CA ALA A 25 -15.39 -13.24 8.90
C ALA A 25 -13.91 -12.89 8.72
N THR A 26 -13.33 -13.20 7.54
CA THR A 26 -11.96 -12.80 7.19
C THR A 26 -11.83 -11.28 7.19
N GLY A 27 -12.73 -10.55 6.53
CA GLY A 27 -12.71 -9.09 6.50
C GLY A 27 -12.78 -8.46 7.89
N PHE A 28 -13.66 -8.98 8.73
CA PHE A 28 -13.78 -8.50 10.12
C PHE A 28 -12.50 -8.70 10.92
N ILE A 29 -11.90 -9.90 10.91
CA ILE A 29 -10.67 -10.20 11.63
C ILE A 29 -9.51 -9.35 11.11
N VAL A 30 -9.39 -9.23 9.78
CA VAL A 30 -8.33 -8.45 9.14
C VAL A 30 -8.40 -6.98 9.52
N ALA A 31 -9.60 -6.40 9.60
CA ALA A 31 -9.78 -5.00 10.01
C ALA A 31 -9.15 -4.73 11.40
N PHE A 32 -9.38 -5.60 12.39
CA PHE A 32 -8.78 -5.46 13.72
C PHE A 32 -7.26 -5.64 13.70
N LEU A 33 -6.76 -6.62 12.93
CA LEU A 33 -5.33 -6.84 12.80
C LEU A 33 -4.62 -5.63 12.19
N ILE A 34 -5.20 -5.05 11.14
CA ILE A 34 -4.59 -3.91 10.44
C ILE A 34 -4.75 -2.62 11.27
N ALA A 35 -5.90 -2.40 11.92
CA ALA A 35 -6.07 -1.27 12.82
C ALA A 35 -5.02 -1.28 13.95
N GLY A 36 -4.81 -2.43 14.60
CA GLY A 36 -3.78 -2.58 15.63
C GLY A 36 -2.37 -2.41 15.09
N PHE A 37 -2.10 -2.91 13.88
CA PHE A 37 -0.79 -2.76 13.22
C PHE A 37 -0.50 -1.30 12.84
N GLU A 38 -1.47 -0.57 12.26
CA GLU A 38 -1.33 0.85 11.92
C GLU A 38 -1.15 1.69 13.19
N THR A 39 -2.01 1.52 14.20
CA THR A 39 -1.88 2.24 15.47
C THR A 39 -0.50 2.04 16.10
N LEU A 40 0.02 0.80 16.11
CA LEU A 40 1.36 0.54 16.63
C LEU A 40 2.44 1.24 15.78
N THR A 41 2.31 1.20 14.46
CA THR A 41 3.36 1.63 13.54
C THR A 41 3.36 3.13 13.36
N ASP A 42 2.21 3.74 13.04
CA ASP A 42 2.11 5.13 12.67
C ASP A 42 1.83 6.01 13.89
N ASP A 43 0.82 5.69 14.70
CA ASP A 43 0.41 6.55 15.81
C ASP A 43 1.37 6.49 17.01
N LEU A 44 1.91 5.30 17.33
CA LEU A 44 2.76 5.12 18.50
C LEU A 44 4.26 5.24 18.17
N LEU A 45 4.75 4.58 17.12
CA LEU A 45 6.18 4.55 16.82
C LEU A 45 6.62 5.71 15.92
N LEU A 46 6.01 5.86 14.74
CA LEU A 46 6.45 6.86 13.77
C LEU A 46 6.17 8.28 14.25
N ALA A 47 4.99 8.54 14.80
CA ALA A 47 4.63 9.85 15.36
C ALA A 47 5.57 10.24 16.51
N GLU A 48 5.90 9.29 17.41
CA GLU A 48 6.84 9.54 18.51
C GLU A 48 8.24 9.86 17.99
N ILE A 49 8.76 9.10 17.02
CA ILE A 49 10.09 9.34 16.45
C ILE A 49 10.12 10.66 15.68
N SER A 50 9.09 11.00 14.91
CA SER A 50 9.01 12.25 14.15
C SER A 50 9.02 13.50 15.04
N SER A 51 8.62 13.39 16.31
CA SER A 51 8.67 14.48 17.30
C SER A 51 10.05 14.67 17.98
N ARG A 52 11.01 13.77 17.72
CA ARG A 52 12.31 13.77 18.37
C ARG A 52 13.34 14.65 17.66
N PRO A 53 14.44 15.04 18.35
CA PRO A 53 15.56 15.74 17.70
C PRO A 53 16.11 14.98 16.49
N LEU A 54 16.61 15.71 15.49
CA LEU A 54 17.10 15.16 14.21
C LEU A 54 18.06 13.96 14.37
N TRP A 55 18.99 14.01 15.35
CA TRP A 55 19.93 12.91 15.55
C TRP A 55 19.23 11.59 15.95
N GLN A 56 18.11 11.66 16.70
CA GLN A 56 17.31 10.48 17.03
C GLN A 56 16.52 10.00 15.81
N ILE A 57 15.91 10.92 15.08
CA ILE A 57 15.19 10.61 13.83
C ILE A 57 16.14 9.91 12.83
N ALA A 58 17.36 10.44 12.68
CA ALA A 58 18.33 9.88 11.74
C ALA A 58 18.81 8.47 12.13
N LEU A 59 18.97 8.18 13.42
CA LEU A 59 19.43 6.87 13.89
C LEU A 59 18.29 5.83 13.99
N ALA A 60 17.04 6.28 14.15
CA ALA A 60 15.90 5.40 14.37
C ALA A 60 15.71 4.33 13.27
N PRO A 61 15.83 4.62 11.96
CA PRO A 61 15.71 3.58 10.92
C PRO A 61 16.77 2.47 11.06
N GLY A 62 17.97 2.80 11.48
CA GLY A 62 19.03 1.81 11.77
C GLY A 62 18.64 0.88 12.91
N VAL A 63 18.07 1.42 13.99
CA VAL A 63 17.54 0.63 15.12
C VAL A 63 16.34 -0.21 14.65
N GLY A 64 15.44 0.36 13.86
CA GLY A 64 14.31 -0.33 13.28
C GLY A 64 14.71 -1.54 12.44
N LEU A 65 15.69 -1.37 11.57
CA LEU A 65 16.25 -2.45 10.77
C LEU A 65 16.91 -3.54 11.63
N LEU A 66 17.66 -3.15 12.66
CA LEU A 66 18.26 -4.10 13.59
C LEU A 66 17.19 -4.95 14.29
N LEU A 67 16.14 -4.32 14.80
CA LEU A 67 15.02 -5.00 15.44
C LEU A 67 14.29 -5.90 14.45
N ALA A 68 13.91 -5.38 13.28
CA ALA A 68 13.15 -6.12 12.27
C ALA A 68 13.89 -7.38 11.80
N VAL A 69 15.18 -7.24 11.46
CA VAL A 69 15.98 -8.37 10.99
C VAL A 69 16.26 -9.36 12.14
N SER A 70 16.43 -8.88 13.38
CA SER A 70 16.54 -9.75 14.57
C SER A 70 15.25 -10.53 14.82
N ILE A 71 14.09 -9.90 14.75
CA ILE A 71 12.79 -10.56 14.89
C ILE A 71 12.65 -11.68 13.85
N ILE A 72 12.94 -11.38 12.57
CA ILE A 72 12.92 -12.40 11.51
C ILE A 72 13.93 -13.52 11.77
N HIS A 73 15.15 -13.17 12.17
CA HIS A 73 16.22 -14.16 12.39
C HIS A 73 15.91 -15.14 13.53
N PHE A 74 15.45 -14.63 14.67
CA PHE A 74 15.22 -15.46 15.86
C PHE A 74 13.86 -16.15 15.87
N PHE A 75 12.81 -15.52 15.33
CA PHE A 75 11.44 -16.02 15.41
C PHE A 75 10.87 -16.48 14.07
N GLY A 76 11.43 -16.04 12.95
CA GLY A 76 10.93 -16.32 11.60
C GLY A 76 11.25 -17.72 11.06
N LYS A 77 12.05 -18.54 11.75
CA LYS A 77 12.53 -19.87 11.30
C LYS A 77 12.97 -19.92 9.83
N ASN A 78 12.05 -20.05 8.90
CA ASN A 78 12.28 -20.02 7.45
C ASN A 78 11.55 -18.87 6.76
N SER A 79 10.98 -17.93 7.50
CA SER A 79 10.28 -16.76 6.99
C SER A 79 11.29 -15.69 6.60
N GLY A 80 11.20 -15.19 5.36
CA GLY A 80 12.00 -14.04 4.90
C GLY A 80 11.32 -12.70 5.19
N ALA A 81 11.94 -11.61 4.76
CA ALA A 81 11.37 -10.25 4.81
C ALA A 81 10.21 -10.04 3.79
N GLY A 82 9.94 -11.02 2.93
CA GLY A 82 8.87 -10.96 1.94
C GLY A 82 7.48 -10.89 2.58
N THR A 83 6.58 -10.16 1.93
CA THR A 83 5.19 -9.97 2.37
C THR A 83 4.21 -10.16 1.21
N SER A 84 3.98 -9.15 0.38
CA SER A 84 3.08 -9.25 -0.80
C SER A 84 3.55 -10.28 -1.83
N ASP A 85 4.86 -10.45 -2.00
CA ASP A 85 5.43 -11.48 -2.87
C ASP A 85 5.16 -12.91 -2.37
N GLU A 86 5.01 -13.10 -1.06
CA GLU A 86 4.60 -14.40 -0.52
C GLU A 86 3.12 -14.71 -0.77
N PHE A 87 2.25 -13.71 -0.80
CA PHE A 87 0.87 -13.87 -1.25
C PHE A 87 0.80 -14.39 -2.69
N VAL A 88 1.52 -13.71 -3.61
CA VAL A 88 1.57 -14.10 -5.03
C VAL A 88 2.15 -15.51 -5.16
N LYS A 89 3.23 -15.83 -4.45
CA LYS A 89 3.83 -17.16 -4.45
C LYS A 89 2.85 -18.23 -3.93
N ALA A 90 2.21 -17.99 -2.78
CA ALA A 90 1.24 -18.93 -2.20
C ALA A 90 0.06 -19.18 -3.12
N PHE A 91 -0.41 -18.15 -3.86
CA PHE A 91 -1.49 -18.29 -4.84
C PHE A 91 -1.16 -19.32 -5.94
N HIS A 92 0.09 -19.36 -6.41
CA HIS A 92 0.54 -20.28 -7.46
C HIS A 92 0.96 -21.65 -6.92
N GLU A 93 1.02 -21.83 -5.61
CA GLU A 93 1.32 -23.13 -5.01
C GLU A 93 0.13 -24.08 -5.12
N ARG A 94 0.40 -25.35 -5.42
CA ARG A 94 -0.63 -26.40 -5.49
C ARG A 94 -1.38 -26.58 -4.16
N LYS A 95 -0.73 -26.24 -3.04
CA LYS A 95 -1.29 -26.15 -1.70
C LYS A 95 -0.83 -24.83 -1.08
N PRO A 96 -1.62 -23.78 -1.18
CA PRO A 96 -1.28 -22.50 -0.57
C PRO A 96 -0.92 -22.63 0.89
N ARG A 97 0.21 -22.05 1.30
CA ARG A 97 0.66 -22.09 2.70
C ARG A 97 1.21 -20.75 3.12
N LEU A 98 0.55 -20.14 4.08
CA LEU A 98 1.04 -18.99 4.84
C LEU A 98 0.86 -19.32 6.32
N PRO A 99 1.93 -19.75 7.03
CA PRO A 99 1.80 -20.21 8.41
C PRO A 99 1.34 -19.07 9.33
N LEU A 100 0.28 -19.30 10.10
CA LEU A 100 -0.25 -18.30 11.05
C LEU A 100 0.81 -17.84 12.07
N ARG A 101 1.75 -18.70 12.42
CA ARG A 101 2.86 -18.39 13.36
C ARG A 101 3.79 -17.29 12.83
N ASP A 102 3.90 -17.15 11.50
CA ASP A 102 4.78 -16.16 10.86
C ASP A 102 4.10 -14.78 10.79
N LEU A 103 2.78 -14.72 10.96
CA LEU A 103 2.02 -13.47 10.92
C LEU A 103 2.49 -12.45 11.97
N PRO A 104 2.51 -12.75 13.28
CA PRO A 104 3.00 -11.79 14.28
C PRO A 104 4.46 -11.40 14.05
N VAL A 105 5.30 -12.32 13.58
CA VAL A 105 6.71 -12.03 13.27
C VAL A 105 6.83 -10.98 12.18
N LYS A 106 6.04 -11.10 11.10
CA LYS A 106 6.05 -10.15 9.99
C LYS A 106 5.42 -8.80 10.34
N LEU A 107 4.34 -8.79 11.11
CA LEU A 107 3.74 -7.54 11.58
C LEU A 107 4.69 -6.79 12.52
N LEU A 108 5.30 -7.46 13.49
CA LEU A 108 6.26 -6.83 14.41
C LEU A 108 7.53 -6.36 13.70
N ALA A 109 8.07 -7.14 12.75
CA ALA A 109 9.21 -6.73 11.96
C ALA A 109 8.84 -5.55 11.01
N GLY A 110 7.63 -5.53 10.46
CA GLY A 110 7.09 -4.41 9.71
C GLY A 110 6.96 -3.15 10.56
N ALA A 111 6.36 -3.27 11.74
CA ALA A 111 6.22 -2.16 12.69
C ALA A 111 7.59 -1.61 13.11
N ALA A 112 8.57 -2.46 13.40
CA ALA A 112 9.92 -2.03 13.70
C ALA A 112 10.59 -1.32 12.51
N THR A 113 10.41 -1.81 11.28
CA THR A 113 10.98 -1.16 10.08
C THR A 113 10.34 0.19 9.83
N ILE A 114 9.01 0.23 9.69
CA ILE A 114 8.27 1.41 9.22
C ILE A 114 8.10 2.41 10.35
N GLY A 115 7.68 1.95 11.53
CA GLY A 115 7.45 2.79 12.70
C GLY A 115 8.70 3.47 13.24
N LEU A 116 9.89 2.95 12.97
CA LEU A 116 11.15 3.62 13.27
C LEU A 116 11.73 4.35 12.05
N GLY A 117 10.93 4.64 11.04
CA GLY A 117 11.27 5.54 9.95
C GLY A 117 11.86 4.90 8.71
N GLY A 118 11.86 3.58 8.58
CA GLY A 118 12.25 2.91 7.33
C GLY A 118 11.32 3.29 6.18
N SER A 119 11.88 3.52 5.00
CA SER A 119 11.15 3.99 3.82
C SER A 119 10.40 2.85 3.10
N LEU A 120 9.40 2.28 3.79
CA LEU A 120 8.48 1.26 3.29
C LEU A 120 7.07 1.56 3.81
N GLY A 121 6.05 0.89 3.26
CA GLY A 121 4.64 1.09 3.60
C GLY A 121 4.01 -0.10 4.31
N LEU A 122 2.83 0.14 4.90
CA LEU A 122 2.06 -0.85 5.68
C LEU A 122 1.40 -1.93 4.80
N GLU A 123 1.23 -1.68 3.51
CA GLU A 123 0.42 -2.48 2.60
C GLU A 123 0.93 -3.91 2.43
N GLY A 124 2.25 -4.11 2.38
CA GLY A 124 2.84 -5.44 2.27
C GLY A 124 2.47 -6.36 3.43
N PRO A 125 2.76 -5.98 4.68
CA PRO A 125 2.32 -6.71 5.87
C PRO A 125 0.80 -6.88 5.94
N SER A 126 0.01 -5.89 5.50
CA SER A 126 -1.45 -5.94 5.50
C SER A 126 -2.00 -6.99 4.52
N ILE A 127 -1.44 -7.06 3.30
CA ILE A 127 -1.77 -8.10 2.32
C ILE A 127 -1.44 -9.48 2.89
N TYR A 128 -0.26 -9.63 3.49
CA TYR A 128 0.17 -10.89 4.10
C TYR A 128 -0.77 -11.30 5.25
N ALA A 129 -1.14 -10.37 6.11
CA ALA A 129 -2.05 -10.61 7.24
C ALA A 129 -3.43 -11.07 6.74
N GLY A 130 -3.98 -10.37 5.75
CA GLY A 130 -5.25 -10.75 5.14
C GLY A 130 -5.21 -12.12 4.50
N ALA A 131 -4.23 -12.37 3.65
CA ALA A 131 -4.03 -13.64 2.96
C ALA A 131 -3.85 -14.81 3.94
N THR A 132 -3.04 -14.62 5.00
CA THR A 132 -2.81 -15.63 6.06
C THR A 132 -4.10 -15.91 6.82
N THR A 133 -4.89 -14.89 7.13
CA THR A 133 -6.20 -15.05 7.80
C THR A 133 -7.15 -15.88 6.95
N GLY A 134 -7.24 -15.57 5.64
CA GLY A 134 -8.07 -16.31 4.69
C GLY A 134 -7.70 -17.78 4.59
N ILE A 135 -6.38 -18.10 4.49
CA ILE A 135 -5.89 -19.49 4.50
C ILE A 135 -6.21 -20.16 5.84
N THR A 136 -5.93 -19.51 6.96
CA THR A 136 -6.16 -20.09 8.31
C THR A 136 -7.62 -20.46 8.51
N LEU A 137 -8.55 -19.58 8.11
CA LEU A 137 -9.97 -19.89 8.17
C LEU A 137 -10.35 -21.02 7.21
N SER A 138 -9.78 -21.06 6.00
CA SER A 138 -10.03 -22.15 5.07
C SER A 138 -9.56 -23.50 5.60
N GLU A 139 -8.41 -23.56 6.27
CA GLU A 139 -7.90 -24.79 6.90
C GLU A 139 -8.75 -25.22 8.10
N ARG A 140 -9.19 -24.25 8.92
CA ARG A 140 -10.03 -24.49 10.10
C ARG A 140 -11.40 -25.05 9.73
N PHE A 141 -11.96 -24.61 8.60
CA PHE A 141 -13.29 -24.98 8.11
C PHE A 141 -13.25 -25.83 6.83
N LYS A 142 -12.15 -26.54 6.58
CA LYS A 142 -11.91 -27.34 5.37
C LYS A 142 -13.03 -28.32 5.01
N ASN A 143 -13.78 -28.84 6.01
CA ASN A 143 -14.87 -29.76 5.80
C ASN A 143 -16.10 -29.13 5.12
N TRP A 144 -16.17 -27.80 5.08
CA TRP A 144 -17.26 -27.03 4.47
C TRP A 144 -16.88 -26.45 3.11
N LEU A 145 -15.63 -26.60 2.73
CA LEU A 145 -15.01 -25.95 1.57
C LEU A 145 -14.53 -26.97 0.55
N ARG A 146 -14.54 -26.56 -0.70
CA ARG A 146 -13.87 -27.26 -1.78
C ARG A 146 -12.39 -26.88 -1.79
N ARG A 147 -11.56 -27.68 -2.43
CA ARG A 147 -10.12 -27.41 -2.54
C ARG A 147 -9.82 -26.07 -3.23
N GLU A 148 -10.63 -25.68 -4.20
CA GLU A 148 -10.50 -24.42 -4.95
C GLU A 148 -10.84 -23.20 -4.08
N ASP A 149 -11.67 -23.35 -3.06
CA ASP A 149 -12.12 -22.26 -2.18
C ASP A 149 -10.99 -21.73 -1.29
N ILE A 150 -9.89 -22.49 -1.13
CA ILE A 150 -8.70 -22.04 -0.40
C ILE A 150 -8.04 -20.86 -1.11
N GLN A 151 -7.86 -20.94 -2.44
CA GLN A 151 -7.32 -19.83 -3.22
C GLN A 151 -8.28 -18.63 -3.24
N VAL A 152 -9.59 -18.89 -3.26
CA VAL A 152 -10.60 -17.83 -3.18
C VAL A 152 -10.51 -17.07 -1.85
N LEU A 153 -10.40 -17.78 -0.71
CA LEU A 153 -10.26 -17.14 0.61
C LEU A 153 -8.90 -16.48 0.82
N LEU A 154 -7.83 -17.02 0.25
CA LEU A 154 -6.52 -16.38 0.18
C LEU A 154 -6.63 -15.00 -0.50
N THR A 155 -7.27 -14.95 -1.68
CA THR A 155 -7.48 -13.72 -2.46
C THR A 155 -8.41 -12.75 -1.72
N ALA A 156 -9.52 -13.24 -1.17
CA ALA A 156 -10.46 -12.43 -0.41
C ALA A 156 -9.81 -11.80 0.85
N GLY A 157 -8.93 -12.55 1.51
CA GLY A 157 -8.15 -12.03 2.63
C GLY A 157 -7.17 -10.94 2.21
N ALA A 158 -6.44 -11.14 1.12
CA ALA A 158 -5.55 -10.12 0.56
C ALA A 158 -6.34 -8.84 0.20
N ALA A 159 -7.51 -8.98 -0.43
CA ALA A 159 -8.41 -7.86 -0.74
C ALA A 159 -8.84 -7.10 0.53
N ALA A 160 -9.15 -7.82 1.61
CA ALA A 160 -9.51 -7.22 2.90
C ALA A 160 -8.34 -6.42 3.50
N GLY A 161 -7.10 -6.93 3.41
CA GLY A 161 -5.91 -6.24 3.89
C GLY A 161 -5.64 -4.93 3.15
N VAL A 162 -5.76 -4.96 1.81
CA VAL A 162 -5.62 -3.75 0.96
C VAL A 162 -6.75 -2.76 1.23
N ALA A 163 -8.00 -3.25 1.31
CA ALA A 163 -9.17 -2.42 1.57
C ALA A 163 -9.10 -1.66 2.90
N ALA A 164 -8.53 -2.28 3.94
CA ALA A 164 -8.30 -1.63 5.22
C ALA A 164 -7.25 -0.52 5.09
N VAL A 165 -6.02 -0.90 4.71
CA VAL A 165 -4.86 0.03 4.75
C VAL A 165 -5.03 1.23 3.81
N PHE A 166 -5.69 1.06 2.66
CA PHE A 166 -5.96 2.17 1.72
C PHE A 166 -7.31 2.84 1.90
N LYS A 167 -8.16 2.30 2.78
CA LYS A 167 -9.56 2.75 2.94
C LYS A 167 -10.33 2.76 1.60
N ALA A 168 -10.01 1.79 0.73
CA ALA A 168 -10.49 1.72 -0.66
C ALA A 168 -10.91 0.27 -1.02
N PRO A 169 -12.16 -0.13 -0.72
CA PRO A 169 -12.58 -1.52 -0.90
C PRO A 169 -12.56 -1.98 -2.36
N ALA A 170 -12.94 -1.14 -3.32
CA ALA A 170 -12.90 -1.48 -4.74
C ALA A 170 -11.47 -1.74 -5.22
N THR A 171 -10.52 -0.87 -4.85
CA THR A 171 -9.09 -1.01 -5.16
C THR A 171 -8.53 -2.29 -4.54
N GLY A 172 -8.91 -2.61 -3.30
CA GLY A 172 -8.49 -3.84 -2.62
C GLY A 172 -8.91 -5.09 -3.38
N VAL A 173 -10.15 -5.11 -3.89
CA VAL A 173 -10.67 -6.22 -4.68
C VAL A 173 -9.90 -6.36 -6.00
N LEU A 174 -9.78 -5.26 -6.78
CA LEU A 174 -9.08 -5.28 -8.07
C LEU A 174 -7.63 -5.73 -7.90
N PHE A 175 -6.90 -5.13 -6.96
CA PHE A 175 -5.52 -5.51 -6.66
C PHE A 175 -5.38 -7.02 -6.38
N ALA A 176 -6.20 -7.57 -5.49
CA ALA A 176 -6.07 -8.97 -5.09
C ALA A 176 -6.45 -9.95 -6.21
N LEU A 177 -7.34 -9.54 -7.11
CA LEU A 177 -7.73 -10.36 -8.27
C LEU A 177 -6.67 -10.38 -9.37
N GLU A 178 -5.99 -9.23 -9.58
CA GLU A 178 -5.04 -9.04 -10.68
C GLU A 178 -3.59 -9.39 -10.28
N ALA A 179 -3.17 -9.04 -9.06
CA ALA A 179 -1.77 -9.18 -8.62
C ALA A 179 -1.15 -10.56 -8.83
N PRO A 180 -1.88 -11.70 -8.72
CA PRO A 180 -1.32 -13.01 -9.00
C PRO A 180 -1.08 -13.31 -10.48
N TYR A 181 -1.65 -12.53 -11.41
CA TYR A 181 -1.63 -12.80 -12.85
C TYR A 181 -0.85 -11.75 -13.62
N ARG A 182 -0.52 -12.06 -14.87
CA ARG A 182 -0.01 -11.09 -15.85
C ARG A 182 -1.15 -10.48 -16.65
N ASP A 183 -2.03 -11.32 -17.19
CA ASP A 183 -3.05 -10.95 -18.19
C ASP A 183 -4.39 -11.62 -17.91
N ASP A 184 -4.68 -11.99 -16.64
CA ASP A 184 -5.92 -12.66 -16.25
C ASP A 184 -6.39 -12.19 -14.86
N VAL A 185 -7.57 -12.61 -14.43
CA VAL A 185 -8.15 -12.30 -13.12
C VAL A 185 -8.84 -13.51 -12.51
N ASN A 186 -8.80 -13.64 -11.20
CA ASN A 186 -9.55 -14.69 -10.49
C ASN A 186 -11.03 -14.36 -10.37
N ARG A 187 -11.82 -14.60 -11.41
CA ARG A 187 -13.27 -14.29 -11.45
C ARG A 187 -14.06 -14.95 -10.31
N ARG A 188 -13.65 -16.15 -9.87
CA ARG A 188 -14.34 -16.85 -8.77
C ARG A 188 -14.18 -16.16 -7.42
N ALA A 189 -13.08 -15.45 -7.23
CA ALA A 189 -12.81 -14.71 -6.01
C ALA A 189 -13.47 -13.32 -5.98
N LEU A 190 -14.06 -12.83 -7.08
CA LEU A 190 -14.63 -11.48 -7.16
C LEU A 190 -15.64 -11.21 -6.05
N LEU A 191 -16.71 -12.02 -5.98
CA LEU A 191 -17.77 -11.82 -4.99
C LEU A 191 -17.28 -12.04 -3.54
N PRO A 192 -16.55 -13.13 -3.22
CA PRO A 192 -15.93 -13.30 -1.91
C PRO A 192 -15.00 -12.14 -1.51
N SER A 193 -14.21 -11.62 -2.45
CA SER A 193 -13.32 -10.46 -2.21
C SER A 193 -14.09 -9.18 -1.94
N LEU A 194 -15.20 -8.94 -2.64
CA LEU A 194 -16.10 -7.81 -2.39
C LEU A 194 -16.65 -7.83 -0.96
N PHE A 195 -17.14 -9.00 -0.50
CA PHE A 195 -17.64 -9.13 0.87
C PHE A 195 -16.55 -8.96 1.91
N ALA A 196 -15.37 -9.55 1.70
CA ALA A 196 -14.25 -9.42 2.61
C ALA A 196 -13.73 -7.97 2.67
N ALA A 197 -13.54 -7.33 1.52
CA ALA A 197 -13.07 -5.95 1.42
C ALA A 197 -14.07 -4.96 2.01
N ALA A 198 -15.37 -5.09 1.71
CA ALA A 198 -16.41 -4.21 2.25
C ALA A 198 -16.51 -4.34 3.78
N THR A 199 -16.52 -5.58 4.30
CA THR A 199 -16.57 -5.81 5.75
C THR A 199 -15.32 -5.26 6.44
N SER A 200 -14.14 -5.50 5.85
CA SER A 200 -12.88 -4.98 6.37
C SER A 200 -12.87 -3.46 6.40
N TYR A 201 -13.25 -2.82 5.29
CA TYR A 201 -13.32 -1.37 5.20
C TYR A 201 -14.27 -0.76 6.25
N VAL A 202 -15.53 -1.23 6.30
CA VAL A 202 -16.52 -0.71 7.24
C VAL A 202 -16.06 -0.89 8.69
N THR A 203 -15.53 -2.06 9.04
CA THR A 203 -15.02 -2.31 10.39
C THR A 203 -13.83 -1.41 10.69
N TYR A 204 -12.88 -1.30 9.77
CA TYR A 204 -11.65 -0.54 9.93
C TYR A 204 -11.91 0.97 10.11
N ILE A 205 -12.76 1.59 9.29
CA ILE A 205 -13.07 3.02 9.43
C ILE A 205 -13.81 3.37 10.72
N ASN A 206 -14.53 2.42 11.30
CA ASN A 206 -15.15 2.58 12.62
C ASN A 206 -14.11 2.51 13.77
N LEU A 207 -12.96 1.87 13.56
CA LEU A 207 -11.86 1.77 14.53
C LEU A 207 -10.87 2.94 14.43
N VAL A 208 -10.46 3.29 13.22
CA VAL A 208 -9.35 4.23 12.95
C VAL A 208 -9.84 5.57 12.40
N GLY A 209 -11.07 5.62 11.88
CA GLY A 209 -11.66 6.81 11.29
C GLY A 209 -11.50 6.87 9.76
N THR A 210 -12.13 7.89 9.17
CA THR A 210 -12.30 8.06 7.72
C THR A 210 -11.26 8.98 7.07
N LYS A 211 -10.26 9.45 7.82
CA LYS A 211 -9.22 10.32 7.24
C LYS A 211 -8.55 9.60 6.06
N PRO A 212 -8.40 10.25 4.89
CA PRO A 212 -7.74 9.64 3.74
C PRO A 212 -6.25 9.37 4.03
N VAL A 213 -5.69 8.38 3.35
CA VAL A 213 -4.26 8.04 3.47
C VAL A 213 -3.37 9.17 2.92
N VAL A 214 -3.86 9.87 1.90
CA VAL A 214 -3.18 11.01 1.27
C VAL A 214 -4.07 12.25 1.43
N PRO A 215 -3.85 13.09 2.47
CA PRO A 215 -4.77 14.17 2.85
C PRO A 215 -4.96 15.24 1.78
N PHE A 216 -3.90 15.66 1.09
CA PHE A 216 -3.95 16.74 0.10
C PHE A 216 -4.80 16.42 -1.13
N LEU A 217 -5.04 15.14 -1.46
CA LEU A 217 -5.94 14.78 -2.56
C LEU A 217 -7.40 15.17 -2.31
N ASN A 218 -7.75 15.53 -1.09
CA ASN A 218 -9.07 16.09 -0.75
C ASN A 218 -9.15 17.61 -0.88
N ASP A 219 -8.04 18.30 -1.09
CA ASP A 219 -8.05 19.74 -1.31
C ASP A 219 -8.70 20.04 -2.66
N PRO A 220 -9.69 20.99 -2.73
CA PRO A 220 -10.33 21.37 -3.97
C PRO A 220 -9.34 21.83 -5.06
N GLU A 221 -8.21 22.42 -4.68
CA GLU A 221 -7.17 22.90 -5.59
C GLU A 221 -6.49 21.77 -6.37
N TYR A 222 -6.40 20.57 -5.77
CA TYR A 222 -5.81 19.37 -6.38
C TYR A 222 -6.84 18.40 -6.96
N ARG A 223 -8.14 18.71 -6.84
CA ARG A 223 -9.19 17.89 -7.46
C ARG A 223 -9.21 18.14 -8.95
N ILE A 224 -8.95 17.09 -9.71
CA ILE A 224 -9.24 17.08 -11.15
C ILE A 224 -10.76 17.29 -11.29
N GLY A 225 -11.20 18.52 -11.52
CA GLY A 225 -12.50 18.96 -12.06
C GLY A 225 -13.81 18.22 -11.72
N ILE A 226 -13.76 17.13 -10.98
CA ILE A 226 -14.97 16.37 -10.57
C ILE A 226 -15.36 16.79 -9.17
N ASP A 227 -16.17 17.82 -9.04
CA ASP A 227 -16.88 18.10 -7.80
C ASP A 227 -17.98 17.03 -7.59
N LEU A 228 -17.61 15.95 -6.93
CA LEU A 228 -18.56 14.90 -6.55
C LEU A 228 -19.64 15.40 -5.57
N LYS A 229 -19.47 16.59 -4.96
CA LYS A 229 -20.51 17.22 -4.16
C LYS A 229 -21.63 17.83 -5.01
N SER A 230 -21.36 18.10 -6.29
CA SER A 230 -22.39 18.57 -7.24
C SER A 230 -23.21 17.41 -7.83
N VAL A 231 -22.80 16.17 -7.62
CA VAL A 231 -23.63 15.00 -7.88
C VAL A 231 -24.61 14.88 -6.71
N GLN A 232 -25.62 15.76 -6.66
CA GLN A 232 -26.79 15.54 -5.82
C GLN A 232 -27.43 14.25 -6.29
N VAL A 233 -27.37 13.21 -5.45
CA VAL A 233 -28.30 12.09 -5.55
C VAL A 233 -29.66 12.65 -5.21
N GLY A 234 -30.33 13.22 -6.22
CA GLY A 234 -31.70 13.70 -6.10
C GLY A 234 -32.59 12.53 -5.73
N SER A 235 -33.28 12.66 -4.62
CA SER A 235 -34.38 11.79 -4.26
C SER A 235 -35.45 11.91 -5.35
N GLY A 236 -35.48 10.95 -6.28
CA GLY A 236 -36.62 10.64 -7.12
C GLY A 236 -36.85 11.52 -8.34
N GLU A 237 -36.00 11.44 -9.36
CA GLU A 237 -36.42 11.49 -10.78
C GLU A 237 -35.19 11.13 -11.64
N SER A 238 -35.39 10.12 -12.50
CA SER A 238 -34.49 9.63 -13.57
C SER A 238 -32.98 9.59 -13.25
N MET A 239 -32.49 8.38 -13.09
CA MET A 239 -31.05 8.05 -13.09
C MET A 239 -30.40 8.46 -14.41
N ALA A 240 -30.04 9.72 -14.58
CA ALA A 240 -29.07 10.17 -15.56
C ALA A 240 -27.67 9.83 -15.03
N TRP A 241 -27.26 8.58 -15.16
CA TRP A 241 -25.97 8.06 -14.73
C TRP A 241 -24.78 8.69 -15.47
N PHE A 242 -25.06 9.52 -16.47
CA PHE A 242 -24.05 10.03 -17.35
C PHE A 242 -24.47 11.35 -17.97
N ASP A 243 -24.02 12.42 -17.41
CA ASP A 243 -24.15 13.73 -18.05
C ASP A 243 -22.95 13.97 -18.97
N ALA A 244 -23.14 13.74 -20.27
CA ALA A 244 -22.12 13.95 -21.28
C ALA A 244 -21.63 15.41 -21.34
N SER A 245 -22.41 16.38 -20.88
CA SER A 245 -22.00 17.79 -20.80
C SER A 245 -20.94 18.02 -19.74
N LYS A 246 -21.05 17.34 -18.59
CA LYS A 246 -20.04 17.39 -17.52
C LYS A 246 -18.74 16.67 -17.90
N LEU A 247 -18.82 15.63 -18.74
CA LEU A 247 -17.63 15.03 -19.34
C LEU A 247 -16.97 15.97 -20.34
N ALA A 248 -17.76 16.68 -21.13
CA ALA A 248 -17.22 17.68 -22.03
C ALA A 248 -16.53 18.83 -21.27
N GLU A 249 -17.08 19.26 -20.12
CA GLU A 249 -16.42 20.24 -19.23
C GLU A 249 -15.07 19.73 -18.67
N LEU A 250 -14.94 18.43 -18.41
CA LEU A 250 -13.66 17.81 -18.00
C LEU A 250 -12.57 17.95 -19.08
N PHE A 251 -12.97 17.99 -20.34
CA PHE A 251 -12.06 18.15 -21.48
C PHE A 251 -11.99 19.58 -22.00
N THR A 252 -12.91 20.48 -21.60
CA THR A 252 -12.85 21.91 -21.90
C THR A 252 -11.76 22.55 -21.04
N GLY A 253 -10.65 22.87 -21.69
CA GLY A 253 -9.52 23.49 -21.03
C GLY A 253 -8.26 22.62 -20.96
N VAL A 254 -8.25 21.42 -21.55
CA VAL A 254 -7.01 20.67 -21.80
C VAL A 254 -6.29 21.35 -22.97
N GLU A 255 -5.14 21.91 -22.69
CA GLU A 255 -4.28 22.54 -23.70
C GLU A 255 -3.41 21.48 -24.40
N THR A 256 -2.90 21.83 -25.59
CA THR A 256 -1.97 20.95 -26.32
C THR A 256 -0.71 20.65 -25.49
N GLY A 257 -0.30 21.60 -24.64
CA GLY A 257 0.79 21.45 -23.69
C GLY A 257 0.53 20.34 -22.66
N ASP A 258 -0.70 20.24 -22.15
CA ASP A 258 -1.09 19.21 -21.19
C ASP A 258 -1.02 17.81 -21.79
N LEU A 259 -1.42 17.64 -23.05
CA LEU A 259 -1.32 16.36 -23.76
C LEU A 259 0.13 15.95 -23.98
N PHE A 260 0.99 16.91 -24.34
CA PHE A 260 2.43 16.65 -24.47
C PHE A 260 3.05 16.29 -23.11
N GLY A 261 2.69 17.01 -22.05
CA GLY A 261 3.14 16.73 -20.70
C GLY A 261 2.68 15.35 -20.21
N ALA A 262 1.43 14.97 -20.45
CA ALA A 262 0.90 13.65 -20.11
C ALA A 262 1.64 12.53 -20.87
N LEU A 263 1.95 12.73 -22.15
CA LEU A 263 2.75 11.79 -22.95
C LEU A 263 4.17 11.65 -22.40
N LEU A 264 4.85 12.77 -22.14
CA LEU A 264 6.20 12.79 -21.56
C LEU A 264 6.22 12.05 -20.23
N LEU A 265 5.26 12.36 -19.37
CA LEU A 265 5.12 11.75 -18.06
C LEU A 265 4.85 10.23 -18.15
N GLY A 266 4.00 9.79 -19.10
CA GLY A 266 3.77 8.37 -19.36
C GLY A 266 5.06 7.63 -19.75
N VAL A 267 5.89 8.26 -20.59
CA VAL A 267 7.21 7.71 -20.96
C VAL A 267 8.13 7.64 -19.74
N LEU A 268 8.23 8.73 -18.97
CA LEU A 268 9.07 8.78 -17.76
C LEU A 268 8.61 7.78 -16.70
N ALA A 269 7.30 7.65 -16.47
CA ALA A 269 6.74 6.68 -15.54
C ALA A 269 6.99 5.24 -16.00
N GLY A 270 6.85 4.94 -17.29
CA GLY A 270 7.15 3.61 -17.85
C GLY A 270 8.62 3.22 -17.71
N LEU A 271 9.54 4.15 -18.02
CA LEU A 271 10.97 3.94 -17.83
C LEU A 271 11.35 3.87 -16.34
N GLY A 272 10.78 4.74 -15.53
CA GLY A 272 10.97 4.80 -14.08
C GLY A 272 10.50 3.51 -13.41
N GLY A 273 9.29 3.03 -13.72
CA GLY A 273 8.76 1.78 -13.19
C GLY A 273 9.60 0.55 -13.56
N ARG A 274 10.07 0.46 -14.82
CA ARG A 274 10.98 -0.61 -15.26
C ARG A 274 12.33 -0.55 -14.52
N SER A 275 12.89 0.65 -14.37
CA SER A 275 14.15 0.87 -13.66
C SER A 275 14.00 0.53 -12.18
N MET A 276 12.92 0.97 -11.55
CA MET A 276 12.62 0.68 -10.15
C MET A 276 12.41 -0.82 -9.89
N ALA A 277 11.70 -1.51 -10.78
CA ALA A 277 11.55 -2.97 -10.69
C ALA A 277 12.89 -3.71 -10.77
N TRP A 278 13.84 -3.21 -11.57
CA TRP A 278 15.20 -3.74 -11.63
C TRP A 278 15.98 -3.43 -10.34
N LEU A 279 15.93 -2.19 -9.85
CA LEU A 279 16.58 -1.74 -8.62
C LEU A 279 16.08 -2.52 -7.38
N VAL A 280 14.77 -2.73 -7.27
CA VAL A 280 14.17 -3.53 -6.19
C VAL A 280 14.67 -4.98 -6.22
N ARG A 281 14.70 -5.61 -7.40
CA ARG A 281 15.26 -6.98 -7.54
C ARG A 281 16.75 -7.01 -7.17
N TRP A 282 17.51 -6.03 -7.58
CA TRP A 282 18.92 -5.89 -7.24
C TRP A 282 19.09 -5.75 -5.71
N SER A 283 18.36 -4.85 -5.06
CA SER A 283 18.39 -4.64 -3.61
C SER A 283 18.06 -5.91 -2.82
N LYS A 284 16.98 -6.61 -3.21
CA LYS A 284 16.62 -7.92 -2.61
C LYS A 284 17.71 -8.98 -2.81
N THR A 285 18.40 -8.94 -3.94
CA THR A 285 19.52 -9.86 -4.21
C THR A 285 20.72 -9.55 -3.32
N GLN A 286 21.07 -8.29 -3.12
CA GLN A 286 22.14 -7.87 -2.22
C GLN A 286 21.82 -8.24 -0.76
N SER A 287 20.56 -8.05 -0.34
CA SER A 287 20.11 -8.47 0.98
C SER A 287 20.35 -9.95 1.28
N ARG A 288 20.27 -10.81 0.27
CA ARG A 288 20.53 -12.26 0.41
C ARG A 288 22.01 -12.64 0.41
N LYS A 289 22.87 -11.83 -0.23
CA LYS A 289 24.29 -12.11 -0.37
C LYS A 289 25.14 -11.62 0.80
N THR A 290 24.66 -10.60 1.51
CA THR A 290 25.41 -9.93 2.56
C THR A 290 25.04 -10.50 3.92
N SER A 291 26.00 -10.73 4.78
CA SER A 291 25.76 -11.18 6.15
C SER A 291 24.98 -10.13 6.97
N PHE A 292 24.29 -10.60 7.97
CA PHE A 292 23.34 -9.83 8.79
C PHE A 292 23.92 -8.52 9.36
N VAL A 293 25.04 -8.61 10.09
CA VAL A 293 25.57 -7.47 10.87
C VAL A 293 26.01 -6.31 9.97
N PRO A 294 26.94 -6.50 9.00
CA PRO A 294 27.38 -5.39 8.15
C PRO A 294 26.25 -4.80 7.30
N ARG A 295 25.30 -5.63 6.86
CA ARG A 295 24.15 -5.18 6.08
C ARG A 295 23.27 -4.19 6.85
N VAL A 296 22.90 -4.51 8.08
CA VAL A 296 22.07 -3.66 8.93
C VAL A 296 22.82 -2.40 9.33
N PHE A 297 24.09 -2.53 9.70
CA PHE A 297 24.92 -1.39 10.10
C PHE A 297 25.11 -0.39 8.95
N MET A 298 25.52 -0.87 7.78
CA MET A 298 25.67 -0.02 6.59
C MET A 298 24.34 0.60 6.16
N GLY A 299 23.25 -0.19 6.19
CA GLY A 299 21.91 0.32 5.88
C GLY A 299 21.50 1.42 6.84
N GLY A 300 21.70 1.24 8.13
CA GLY A 300 21.40 2.25 9.15
C GLY A 300 22.21 3.53 8.97
N LEU A 301 23.53 3.44 8.70
CA LEU A 301 24.36 4.60 8.42
C LEU A 301 23.93 5.36 7.17
N LEU A 302 23.61 4.63 6.09
CA LEU A 302 23.15 5.26 4.85
C LEU A 302 21.79 5.94 5.05
N LEU A 303 20.84 5.33 5.76
CA LEU A 303 19.56 5.96 6.07
C LEU A 303 19.72 7.19 6.95
N ALA A 304 20.62 7.16 7.92
CA ALA A 304 20.95 8.32 8.74
C ALA A 304 21.52 9.47 7.89
N ALA A 305 22.47 9.18 7.00
CA ALA A 305 23.03 10.16 6.09
C ALA A 305 21.97 10.76 5.15
N LEU A 306 21.05 9.94 4.63
CA LEU A 306 19.94 10.39 3.79
C LEU A 306 18.95 11.27 4.56
N ALA A 307 18.64 10.94 5.82
CA ALA A 307 17.76 11.76 6.67
C ALA A 307 18.39 13.12 6.98
N ILE A 308 19.67 13.16 7.33
CA ILE A 308 20.41 14.40 7.59
C ILE A 308 20.52 15.25 6.31
N SER A 309 20.79 14.60 5.15
CA SER A 309 20.85 15.31 3.88
C SER A 309 19.51 15.91 3.47
N ALA A 310 18.40 15.19 3.74
CA ALA A 310 17.07 15.70 3.48
C ALA A 310 16.72 16.87 4.40
N ASP A 311 17.02 16.77 5.70
CA ASP A 311 16.79 17.86 6.64
C ASP A 311 17.58 19.13 6.27
N ALA A 312 18.85 18.97 5.88
CA ALA A 312 19.67 20.08 5.43
C ALA A 312 19.16 20.76 4.14
N ALA A 313 18.53 19.99 3.24
CA ALA A 313 18.03 20.52 1.97
C ALA A 313 16.61 21.10 2.05
N PHE A 314 15.74 20.50 2.86
CA PHE A 314 14.31 20.77 2.88
C PHE A 314 13.80 21.33 4.22
N GLY A 315 14.64 21.41 5.25
CA GLY A 315 14.24 21.80 6.62
C GLY A 315 13.45 20.71 7.36
N SER A 316 13.36 19.50 6.77
CA SER A 316 12.72 18.33 7.39
C SER A 316 13.27 17.02 6.80
N PRO A 317 13.31 15.91 7.57
CA PRO A 317 13.91 14.65 7.15
C PRO A 317 12.96 13.84 6.25
N LEU A 318 12.56 14.38 5.09
CA LEU A 318 11.57 13.86 4.15
C LEU A 318 11.85 12.44 3.60
N THR A 319 12.99 11.83 3.95
CA THR A 319 13.33 10.44 3.57
C THR A 319 12.81 9.41 4.57
N ILE A 320 12.32 9.85 5.72
CA ILE A 320 11.79 8.99 6.79
C ILE A 320 10.39 8.50 6.45
N GLY A 321 10.06 7.28 6.89
CA GLY A 321 8.74 6.68 6.77
C GLY A 321 8.28 6.43 5.33
N PRO A 322 6.98 6.16 5.12
CA PRO A 322 6.44 5.74 3.82
C PRO A 322 6.47 6.81 2.73
N GLY A 323 6.50 8.11 3.09
CA GLY A 323 6.66 9.21 2.15
C GLY A 323 5.46 10.14 2.00
N ILE A 324 4.51 10.10 2.92
CA ILE A 324 3.33 11.00 2.91
C ILE A 324 3.77 12.44 3.06
N GLU A 325 4.65 12.75 4.03
CA GLU A 325 5.19 14.09 4.23
C GLU A 325 5.97 14.61 3.00
N ALA A 326 6.68 13.72 2.30
CA ALA A 326 7.37 14.09 1.06
C ALA A 326 6.38 14.42 -0.07
N MET A 327 5.24 13.74 -0.12
CA MET A 327 4.16 14.08 -1.06
C MET A 327 3.54 15.44 -0.74
N GLU A 328 3.27 15.71 0.54
CA GLU A 328 2.73 17.00 0.98
C GLU A 328 3.72 18.16 0.70
N TRP A 329 5.00 17.94 0.97
CA TRP A 329 6.03 18.94 0.72
C TRP A 329 6.13 19.28 -0.77
N VAL A 330 6.12 18.29 -1.65
CA VAL A 330 6.38 18.50 -3.09
C VAL A 330 5.25 19.24 -3.82
N VAL A 331 4.02 19.15 -3.33
CA VAL A 331 2.87 19.86 -3.95
C VAL A 331 2.82 21.34 -3.58
N SER A 332 3.65 21.82 -2.68
CA SER A 332 3.76 23.24 -2.37
C SER A 332 4.37 24.02 -3.55
N PRO A 333 3.76 25.11 -4.00
CA PRO A 333 4.14 25.80 -5.24
C PRO A 333 5.50 26.53 -5.22
N GLU A 334 6.14 26.60 -4.07
CA GLU A 334 7.41 27.31 -3.87
C GLU A 334 8.67 26.47 -4.18
N ASN A 335 8.51 25.19 -4.53
CA ASN A 335 9.60 24.23 -4.63
C ASN A 335 10.21 24.23 -6.03
N GLY A 336 11.47 24.65 -6.17
CA GLY A 336 12.18 24.65 -7.45
C GLY A 336 12.52 23.24 -7.97
N LEU A 337 12.57 23.08 -9.29
CA LEU A 337 12.87 21.82 -9.99
C LEU A 337 14.08 21.04 -9.42
N GLY A 338 15.14 21.76 -9.05
CA GLY A 338 16.36 21.12 -8.50
C GLY A 338 16.11 20.43 -7.17
N LEU A 339 15.29 21.01 -6.30
CA LEU A 339 14.93 20.42 -5.00
C LEU A 339 13.99 19.22 -5.20
N ILE A 340 13.03 19.31 -6.12
CA ILE A 340 12.12 18.19 -6.44
C ILE A 340 12.92 16.99 -6.98
N ALA A 341 13.87 17.21 -7.89
CA ALA A 341 14.75 16.18 -8.42
C ALA A 341 15.65 15.55 -7.31
N LEU A 342 16.17 16.39 -6.40
CA LEU A 342 16.95 15.92 -5.25
C LEU A 342 16.10 15.04 -4.33
N LEU A 343 14.88 15.48 -4.00
CA LEU A 343 13.94 14.71 -3.18
C LEU A 343 13.63 13.34 -3.79
N PHE A 344 13.38 13.31 -5.11
CA PHE A 344 13.16 12.07 -5.86
C PHE A 344 14.32 11.09 -5.69
N GLY A 345 15.56 11.55 -5.88
CA GLY A 345 16.76 10.72 -5.72
C GLY A 345 16.96 10.22 -4.29
N LEU A 346 16.76 11.09 -3.29
CA LEU A 346 16.89 10.72 -1.89
C LEU A 346 15.84 9.71 -1.45
N ARG A 347 14.58 9.88 -1.88
CA ARG A 347 13.47 8.96 -1.56
C ARG A 347 13.67 7.57 -2.18
N ILE A 348 14.06 7.50 -3.47
CA ILE A 348 14.41 6.22 -4.10
C ILE A 348 15.54 5.54 -3.33
N SER A 349 16.59 6.29 -3.00
CA SER A 349 17.74 5.75 -2.27
C SER A 349 17.35 5.20 -0.90
N ALA A 350 16.52 5.92 -0.14
CA ALA A 350 16.03 5.48 1.16
C ALA A 350 15.21 4.17 1.07
N THR A 351 14.32 4.07 0.08
CA THR A 351 13.52 2.86 -0.17
C THR A 351 14.41 1.66 -0.52
N LEU A 352 15.37 1.85 -1.42
CA LEU A 352 16.28 0.78 -1.85
C LEU A 352 17.23 0.33 -0.75
N VAL A 353 17.76 1.27 0.06
CA VAL A 353 18.61 0.96 1.21
C VAL A 353 17.82 0.19 2.27
N THR A 354 16.59 0.60 2.57
CA THR A 354 15.71 -0.11 3.53
C THR A 354 15.48 -1.56 3.09
N LEU A 355 15.19 -1.78 1.79
CA LEU A 355 15.03 -3.14 1.23
C LEU A 355 16.33 -3.93 1.26
N ALA A 356 17.45 -3.32 0.85
CA ALA A 356 18.75 -3.98 0.81
C ALA A 356 19.23 -4.38 2.22
N ALA A 357 18.92 -3.56 3.22
CA ALA A 357 19.20 -3.86 4.63
C ALA A 357 18.30 -4.96 5.21
N GLY A 358 17.24 -5.36 4.53
CA GLY A 358 16.34 -6.44 4.95
C GLY A 358 15.11 -5.95 5.71
N GLY A 359 14.73 -4.71 5.53
CA GLY A 359 13.50 -4.13 6.07
C GLY A 359 12.24 -4.87 5.58
N VAL A 360 11.22 -4.90 6.42
CA VAL A 360 9.92 -5.54 6.16
C VAL A 360 8.86 -4.46 5.93
N GLY A 361 8.20 -4.48 4.79
CA GLY A 361 7.16 -3.52 4.43
C GLY A 361 6.72 -3.65 2.99
N GLY A 362 5.75 -2.82 2.59
CA GLY A 362 5.26 -2.69 1.24
C GLY A 362 6.01 -1.62 0.43
N LEU A 363 5.82 -1.66 -0.88
CA LEU A 363 6.42 -0.71 -1.81
C LEU A 363 5.40 0.27 -2.41
N PHE A 364 4.10 0.05 -2.16
CA PHE A 364 3.06 0.80 -2.86
C PHE A 364 3.09 2.30 -2.49
N ILE A 365 3.00 2.65 -1.20
CA ILE A 365 3.06 4.06 -0.77
C ILE A 365 4.40 4.71 -1.13
N PRO A 366 5.58 4.10 -0.92
CA PRO A 366 6.83 4.65 -1.39
C PRO A 366 6.90 4.91 -2.90
N LEU A 367 6.33 4.01 -3.72
CA LEU A 367 6.27 4.20 -5.17
C LEU A 367 5.24 5.26 -5.57
N ALA A 368 4.10 5.33 -4.88
CA ALA A 368 3.13 6.40 -5.06
C ALA A 368 3.74 7.78 -4.75
N ALA A 369 4.50 7.90 -3.66
CA ALA A 369 5.23 9.13 -3.34
C ALA A 369 6.21 9.53 -4.45
N GLN A 370 6.96 8.55 -4.99
CA GLN A 370 7.85 8.80 -6.12
C GLN A 370 7.08 9.21 -7.38
N GLY A 371 5.89 8.63 -7.62
CA GLY A 371 5.01 9.02 -8.72
C GLY A 371 4.51 10.47 -8.58
N VAL A 372 4.11 10.89 -7.39
CA VAL A 372 3.72 12.29 -7.09
C VAL A 372 4.88 13.24 -7.34
N ILE A 373 6.07 12.93 -6.82
CA ILE A 373 7.27 13.75 -7.01
C ILE A 373 7.63 13.87 -8.49
N LEU A 374 7.57 12.77 -9.24
CA LEU A 374 7.83 12.76 -10.68
C LEU A 374 6.77 13.57 -11.47
N GLY A 375 5.51 13.45 -11.05
CA GLY A 375 4.40 14.20 -11.63
C GLY A 375 4.60 15.71 -11.46
N GLN A 376 4.87 16.15 -10.22
CA GLN A 376 5.16 17.55 -9.94
C GLN A 376 6.37 18.07 -10.72
N PHE A 377 7.48 17.30 -10.72
CA PHE A 377 8.66 17.62 -11.52
C PHE A 377 8.34 17.85 -12.99
N THR A 378 7.49 16.99 -13.56
CA THR A 378 7.11 17.11 -14.99
C THR A 378 6.20 18.30 -15.23
N GLY A 379 5.23 18.56 -14.33
CA GLY A 379 4.34 19.72 -14.40
C GLY A 379 5.13 21.04 -14.38
N GLU A 380 6.06 21.16 -13.44
CA GLU A 380 6.95 22.31 -13.32
C GLU A 380 7.87 22.48 -14.55
N LEU A 381 8.41 21.36 -15.06
CA LEU A 381 9.33 21.37 -16.22
C LEU A 381 8.66 21.93 -17.48
N ILE A 382 7.39 21.66 -17.68
CA ILE A 382 6.62 22.14 -18.84
C ILE A 382 5.89 23.46 -18.58
N GLY A 383 5.99 24.02 -17.37
CA GLY A 383 5.34 25.26 -16.97
C GLY A 383 3.81 25.17 -16.96
N SER A 384 3.26 24.04 -16.52
CA SER A 384 1.80 23.86 -16.45
C SER A 384 1.20 24.60 -15.27
N ASP A 385 0.15 25.38 -15.52
CA ASP A 385 -0.64 26.03 -14.47
C ASP A 385 -1.56 25.04 -13.70
N ARG A 386 -1.49 23.74 -14.03
CA ARG A 386 -2.34 22.69 -13.48
C ARG A 386 -1.53 21.53 -12.90
N PRO A 387 -0.82 21.72 -11.77
CA PRO A 387 0.00 20.67 -11.19
C PRO A 387 -0.81 19.42 -10.81
N GLY A 388 -2.08 19.56 -10.42
CA GLY A 388 -2.98 18.46 -10.12
C GLY A 388 -3.19 17.45 -11.25
N LEU A 389 -3.08 17.87 -12.51
CA LEU A 389 -3.22 16.98 -13.67
C LEU A 389 -2.12 15.91 -13.69
N TYR A 390 -0.92 16.27 -13.26
CA TYR A 390 0.26 15.39 -13.26
C TYR A 390 0.40 14.56 -11.99
N LEU A 391 -0.27 14.94 -10.90
CA LEU A 391 -0.32 14.17 -9.67
C LEU A 391 -1.18 12.90 -9.80
N SER A 392 -2.09 12.84 -10.76
CA SER A 392 -2.99 11.70 -11.00
C SER A 392 -2.27 10.41 -11.42
N LEU A 393 -0.96 10.47 -11.65
CA LEU A 393 -0.12 9.33 -12.00
C LEU A 393 0.13 8.32 -10.88
N ILE A 394 -0.40 8.54 -9.70
CA ILE A 394 -0.46 7.52 -8.64
C ILE A 394 -1.09 6.22 -9.15
N HIS A 395 -1.86 6.27 -10.21
CA HIS A 395 -2.55 5.11 -10.79
C HIS A 395 -1.69 4.28 -11.77
N ILE A 396 -0.51 4.72 -12.13
CA ILE A 396 0.41 3.99 -13.02
C ILE A 396 1.46 3.23 -12.24
#